data_8705861f105d06549a45d70b4f3ad21b
#
_entry.id   8705861f105d06549a45d70b4f3ad21b
#
_cell.length_a   1.000
_cell.length_b   1.000
_cell.length_c   1.000
_cell.angle_alpha   90.00
_cell.angle_beta   90.00
_cell.angle_gamma   90.00
#
_symmetry.space_group_name_H-M   'P 1'
#
loop_
_entity.id
_entity.type
_entity.pdbx_description
1 polymer ?
#
loop_
_entity_poly.entity_id
_entity_poly.type
_entity_poly.pdbx_seq_one_letter_code
_entity_poly.pdbx_strand_id
1 'polypeptide(L)'
;MHAVATHTERVLQLVRKNGWLRAGDLADAGIPRVVLTRMTASGQLERAARGLYRLPDASPSEHEGLVTVARKVPQAVICLLSALQFHGLTTQLPWQVWIAMPRGSHVPRLDHPPIKMVQFTGEAYTHGIEIHERDGVKLQVYGVAKTVADCFKHRNKIGVDVALEALKDALSQGLTLPPENVVHS
;
A
#
# COMPACT_ATOMS: atom_id res chain seq x y z
N MET A 1 -41.84 -9.20 7.22
CA MET A 1 -40.86 -9.35 8.30
C MET A 1 -39.46 -9.19 7.74
N HIS A 2 -38.83 -8.13 8.09
CA HIS A 2 -37.38 -7.98 7.74
C HIS A 2 -36.58 -8.68 8.83
N ALA A 3 -35.92 -9.79 8.48
CA ALA A 3 -34.99 -10.43 9.39
C ALA A 3 -33.81 -9.46 9.63
N VAL A 4 -33.53 -9.19 10.90
CA VAL A 4 -32.35 -8.40 11.27
C VAL A 4 -31.12 -9.22 10.91
N ALA A 5 -30.23 -8.65 10.08
CA ALA A 5 -28.99 -9.31 9.70
C ALA A 5 -28.16 -9.65 10.96
N THR A 6 -27.67 -10.87 11.03
CA THR A 6 -26.79 -11.29 12.12
C THR A 6 -25.46 -10.53 12.08
N HIS A 7 -24.72 -10.51 13.17
CA HIS A 7 -23.39 -9.91 13.18
C HIS A 7 -22.47 -10.53 12.12
N THR A 8 -22.55 -11.85 11.95
CA THR A 8 -21.78 -12.57 10.92
C THR A 8 -22.12 -12.08 9.51
N GLU A 9 -23.40 -11.94 9.20
CA GLU A 9 -23.86 -11.43 7.90
C GLU A 9 -23.40 -9.99 7.66
N ARG A 10 -23.46 -9.15 8.67
CA ARG A 10 -23.01 -7.77 8.59
C ARG A 10 -21.49 -7.68 8.37
N VAL A 11 -20.71 -8.52 9.03
CA VAL A 11 -19.27 -8.61 8.81
C VAL A 11 -18.96 -9.04 7.38
N LEU A 12 -19.64 -10.07 6.88
CA LEU A 12 -19.45 -10.55 5.50
C LEU A 12 -19.81 -9.46 4.48
N GLN A 13 -20.86 -8.71 4.71
CA GLN A 13 -21.25 -7.58 3.84
C GLN A 13 -20.16 -6.51 3.81
N LEU A 14 -19.59 -6.14 4.97
CA LEU A 14 -18.52 -5.15 5.06
C LEU A 14 -17.27 -5.62 4.33
N VAL A 15 -16.87 -6.89 4.51
CA VAL A 15 -15.70 -7.45 3.86
C VAL A 15 -15.90 -7.52 2.34
N ARG A 16 -17.05 -7.93 1.87
CA ARG A 16 -17.36 -8.00 0.44
C ARG A 16 -17.37 -6.63 -0.22
N LYS A 17 -17.92 -5.62 0.49
CA LYS A 17 -17.98 -4.24 -0.02
C LYS A 17 -16.60 -3.62 -0.12
N ASN A 18 -15.74 -3.82 0.87
CA ASN A 18 -14.44 -3.12 0.99
C ASN A 18 -13.25 -3.99 0.58
N GLY A 19 -13.43 -5.28 0.38
CA GLY A 19 -12.36 -6.26 0.16
C GLY A 19 -11.62 -6.66 1.43
N TRP A 20 -11.58 -5.79 2.43
CA TRP A 20 -10.87 -5.95 3.68
C TRP A 20 -11.69 -5.40 4.83
N LEU A 21 -11.42 -5.90 6.04
CA LEU A 21 -12.04 -5.40 7.26
C LEU A 21 -10.96 -5.15 8.31
N ARG A 22 -10.98 -3.98 8.90
CA ARG A 22 -10.17 -3.67 10.10
C ARG A 22 -10.95 -4.03 11.34
N ALA A 23 -10.26 -4.54 12.37
CA ALA A 23 -10.89 -4.81 13.66
C ALA A 23 -11.56 -3.54 14.24
N GLY A 24 -10.97 -2.36 14.01
CA GLY A 24 -11.53 -1.08 14.46
C GLY A 24 -12.85 -0.70 13.78
N ASP A 25 -13.09 -1.17 12.56
CA ASP A 25 -14.32 -0.87 11.82
C ASP A 25 -15.55 -1.50 12.48
N LEU A 26 -15.37 -2.54 13.28
CA LEU A 26 -16.45 -3.20 14.00
C LEU A 26 -17.05 -2.32 15.09
N ALA A 27 -16.24 -1.53 15.77
CA ALA A 27 -16.71 -0.64 16.83
C ALA A 27 -17.69 0.39 16.25
N ASP A 28 -17.39 0.93 15.07
CA ASP A 28 -18.25 1.88 14.37
C ASP A 28 -19.58 1.24 13.91
N ALA A 29 -19.53 -0.06 13.61
CA ALA A 29 -20.72 -0.82 13.20
C ALA A 29 -21.48 -1.44 14.37
N GLY A 30 -21.00 -1.27 15.61
CA GLY A 30 -21.63 -1.86 16.80
C GLY A 30 -21.52 -3.38 16.87
N ILE A 31 -20.49 -3.97 16.29
CA ILE A 31 -20.28 -5.43 16.26
C ILE A 31 -19.19 -5.82 17.26
N PRO A 32 -19.45 -6.79 18.16
CA PRO A 32 -18.42 -7.24 19.12
C PRO A 32 -17.23 -7.91 18.43
N ARG A 33 -16.02 -7.66 18.92
CA ARG A 33 -14.79 -8.24 18.36
C ARG A 33 -14.75 -9.77 18.40
N VAL A 34 -15.45 -10.39 19.33
CA VAL A 34 -15.52 -11.86 19.44
C VAL A 34 -16.06 -12.50 18.16
N VAL A 35 -16.85 -11.76 17.38
CA VAL A 35 -17.37 -12.24 16.09
C VAL A 35 -16.23 -12.52 15.12
N LEU A 36 -15.19 -11.67 15.06
CA LEU A 36 -14.01 -11.91 14.24
C LEU A 36 -13.28 -13.18 14.64
N THR A 37 -13.10 -13.38 15.94
CA THR A 37 -12.44 -14.58 16.47
C THR A 37 -13.19 -15.84 16.06
N ARG A 38 -14.49 -15.84 16.20
CA ARG A 38 -15.34 -16.98 15.79
C ARG A 38 -15.31 -17.24 14.29
N MET A 39 -15.41 -16.19 13.48
CA MET A 39 -15.41 -16.31 12.02
C MET A 39 -14.05 -16.77 11.49
N THR A 40 -12.97 -16.33 12.12
CA THR A 40 -11.61 -16.78 11.76
C THR A 40 -11.42 -18.25 12.15
N ALA A 41 -11.87 -18.64 13.33
CA ALA A 41 -11.79 -20.04 13.79
C ALA A 41 -12.63 -20.98 12.92
N SER A 42 -13.78 -20.54 12.42
CA SER A 42 -14.65 -21.33 11.55
C SER A 42 -14.25 -21.33 10.09
N GLY A 43 -13.21 -20.58 9.70
CA GLY A 43 -12.75 -20.48 8.32
C GLY A 43 -13.55 -19.54 7.43
N GLN A 44 -14.49 -18.76 7.97
CA GLN A 44 -15.26 -17.78 7.21
C GLN A 44 -14.47 -16.52 6.88
N LEU A 45 -13.45 -16.21 7.69
CA LEU A 45 -12.51 -15.13 7.48
C LEU A 45 -11.08 -15.62 7.63
N GLU A 46 -10.17 -14.94 6.95
CA GLU A 46 -8.75 -15.14 7.09
C GLU A 46 -8.11 -13.88 7.66
N ARG A 47 -7.22 -14.03 8.62
CA ARG A 47 -6.43 -12.91 9.14
C ARG A 47 -5.23 -12.66 8.22
N ALA A 48 -5.28 -11.57 7.47
CA ALA A 48 -4.20 -11.21 6.54
C ALA A 48 -3.00 -10.58 7.25
N ALA A 49 -3.27 -9.78 8.30
CA ALA A 49 -2.28 -9.17 9.14
C ALA A 49 -2.94 -8.84 10.50
N ARG A 50 -2.17 -8.37 11.45
CA ARG A 50 -2.71 -7.98 12.75
C ARG A 50 -3.81 -6.93 12.60
N GLY A 51 -5.04 -7.29 12.98
CA GLY A 51 -6.22 -6.42 12.89
C GLY A 51 -6.77 -6.22 11.48
N LEU A 52 -6.33 -7.03 10.50
CA LEU A 52 -6.86 -7.03 9.13
C LEU A 52 -7.38 -8.40 8.76
N TYR A 53 -8.59 -8.42 8.21
CA TYR A 53 -9.32 -9.66 7.87
C TYR A 53 -9.82 -9.59 6.43
N ARG A 54 -9.89 -10.74 5.78
CA ARG A 54 -10.41 -10.89 4.41
C ARG A 54 -11.13 -12.21 4.25
N LEU A 55 -11.80 -12.38 3.11
CA LEU A 55 -12.40 -13.67 2.76
C LEU A 55 -11.28 -14.62 2.29
N PRO A 56 -11.32 -15.90 2.74
CA PRO A 56 -10.27 -16.88 2.35
C PRO A 56 -10.23 -17.14 0.85
N ASP A 57 -11.38 -17.04 0.18
CA ASP A 57 -11.50 -17.33 -1.26
C ASP A 57 -11.18 -16.14 -2.15
N ALA A 58 -10.82 -14.99 -1.55
CA ALA A 58 -10.40 -13.83 -2.32
C ALA A 58 -9.09 -14.14 -3.04
N SER A 59 -9.11 -14.07 -4.38
CA SER A 59 -7.87 -14.21 -5.15
C SER A 59 -6.90 -13.10 -4.73
N PRO A 60 -5.63 -13.43 -4.42
CA PRO A 60 -4.65 -12.41 -4.10
C PRO A 60 -4.53 -11.44 -5.29
N SER A 61 -4.76 -10.15 -5.05
CA SER A 61 -4.48 -9.17 -6.08
C SER A 61 -2.96 -8.99 -6.19
N GLU A 62 -2.47 -8.59 -7.35
CA GLU A 62 -1.04 -8.32 -7.52
C GLU A 62 -0.56 -7.17 -6.61
N HIS A 63 -1.49 -6.38 -6.07
CA HIS A 63 -1.20 -5.26 -5.17
C HIS A 63 -1.61 -5.53 -3.72
N GLU A 64 -1.83 -6.77 -3.37
CA GLU A 64 -2.31 -7.15 -2.03
C GLU A 64 -1.45 -6.58 -0.90
N GLY A 65 -0.13 -6.65 -1.04
CA GLY A 65 0.79 -6.09 -0.04
C GLY A 65 0.63 -4.59 0.12
N LEU A 66 0.46 -3.88 -0.99
CA LEU A 66 0.25 -2.42 -0.99
C LEU A 66 -1.07 -2.05 -0.33
N VAL A 67 -2.12 -2.79 -0.62
CA VAL A 67 -3.46 -2.60 -0.02
C VAL A 67 -3.40 -2.81 1.49
N THR A 68 -2.73 -3.86 1.94
CA THR A 68 -2.55 -4.14 3.37
C THR A 68 -1.85 -3.00 4.07
N VAL A 69 -0.76 -2.49 3.49
CA VAL A 69 -0.01 -1.35 4.05
C VAL A 69 -0.87 -0.10 4.08
N ALA A 70 -1.58 0.22 3.01
CA ALA A 70 -2.42 1.41 2.93
C ALA A 70 -3.51 1.40 4.01
N ARG A 71 -4.07 0.25 4.32
CA ARG A 71 -5.07 0.13 5.38
C ARG A 71 -4.49 0.28 6.77
N LYS A 72 -3.31 -0.29 7.02
CA LYS A 72 -2.67 -0.26 8.35
C LYS A 72 -1.96 1.06 8.62
N VAL A 73 -1.39 1.67 7.59
CA VAL A 73 -0.57 2.87 7.71
C VAL A 73 -1.07 3.92 6.72
N PRO A 74 -2.16 4.64 7.07
CA PRO A 74 -2.77 5.61 6.15
C PRO A 74 -1.84 6.73 5.69
N GLN A 75 -0.81 7.09 6.47
CA GLN A 75 0.15 8.14 6.10
C GLN A 75 1.23 7.64 5.16
N ALA A 76 1.40 6.34 4.98
CA ALA A 76 2.43 5.79 4.13
C ALA A 76 2.19 6.14 2.66
N VAL A 77 3.24 6.57 1.98
CA VAL A 77 3.23 6.75 0.53
C VAL A 77 4.14 5.69 -0.08
N ILE A 78 3.62 4.90 -1.00
CA ILE A 78 4.41 3.89 -1.71
C ILE A 78 5.49 4.61 -2.51
N CYS A 79 6.74 4.18 -2.33
CA CYS A 79 7.90 4.88 -2.89
C CYS A 79 8.94 3.91 -3.46
N LEU A 80 9.94 4.46 -4.13
CA LEU A 80 11.12 3.77 -4.62
C LEU A 80 10.80 2.46 -5.34
N LEU A 81 11.38 1.32 -4.96
CA LEU A 81 11.20 0.05 -5.66
C LEU A 81 9.73 -0.37 -5.76
N SER A 82 8.95 -0.16 -4.72
CA SER A 82 7.54 -0.52 -4.74
C SER A 82 6.72 0.39 -5.67
N ALA A 83 7.06 1.68 -5.75
CA ALA A 83 6.44 2.59 -6.71
C ALA A 83 6.87 2.27 -8.14
N LEU A 84 8.14 1.90 -8.36
CA LEU A 84 8.61 1.43 -9.67
C LEU A 84 7.84 0.19 -10.12
N GLN A 85 7.67 -0.78 -9.23
CA GLN A 85 6.90 -1.97 -9.53
C GLN A 85 5.44 -1.63 -9.87
N PHE A 86 4.83 -0.75 -9.09
CA PHE A 86 3.46 -0.31 -9.31
C PHE A 86 3.28 0.31 -10.70
N HIS A 87 4.23 1.12 -11.14
CA HIS A 87 4.18 1.79 -12.45
C HIS A 87 4.75 0.95 -13.60
N GLY A 88 5.21 -0.27 -13.34
CA GLY A 88 5.79 -1.13 -14.37
C GLY A 88 7.15 -0.67 -14.88
N LEU A 89 7.94 -0.02 -14.03
CA LEU A 89 9.24 0.55 -14.39
C LEU A 89 10.43 -0.28 -13.92
N THR A 90 10.19 -1.48 -13.44
CA THR A 90 11.25 -2.41 -13.00
C THR A 90 10.79 -3.84 -13.20
N THR A 91 11.74 -4.71 -13.45
CA THR A 91 11.54 -6.16 -13.48
C THR A 91 11.77 -6.78 -12.10
N GLN A 92 12.27 -6.01 -11.14
CA GLN A 92 12.51 -6.50 -9.80
C GLN A 92 11.21 -6.66 -9.02
N LEU A 93 11.16 -7.73 -8.21
CA LEU A 93 10.07 -7.99 -7.29
C LEU A 93 10.59 -7.76 -5.87
N PRO A 94 10.38 -6.56 -5.30
CA PRO A 94 10.86 -6.29 -3.96
C PRO A 94 10.15 -7.21 -2.95
N TRP A 95 10.95 -7.82 -2.05
CA TRP A 95 10.41 -8.72 -1.02
C TRP A 95 9.73 -7.97 0.12
N GLN A 96 9.88 -6.67 0.16
CA GLN A 96 9.26 -5.78 1.16
C GLN A 96 8.62 -4.60 0.46
N VAL A 97 7.64 -4.00 1.12
CA VAL A 97 6.97 -2.79 0.61
C VAL A 97 7.76 -1.56 1.06
N TRP A 98 8.20 -0.76 0.10
CA TRP A 98 8.91 0.49 0.36
C TRP A 98 7.90 1.61 0.57
N ILE A 99 7.97 2.25 1.74
CA ILE A 99 7.07 3.34 2.11
C ILE A 99 7.86 4.57 2.53
N ALA A 100 7.34 5.73 2.16
CA ALA A 100 7.79 7.02 2.64
C ALA A 100 6.89 7.46 3.80
N MET A 101 7.53 7.95 4.86
CA MET A 101 6.84 8.51 6.03
C MET A 101 7.46 9.86 6.35
N PRO A 102 6.71 10.77 7.01
CA PRO A 102 7.27 12.03 7.46
C PRO A 102 8.47 11.81 8.40
N ARG A 103 9.42 12.72 8.36
CA ARG A 103 10.57 12.69 9.26
C ARG A 103 10.10 12.61 10.72
N GLY A 104 10.75 11.77 11.50
CA GLY A 104 10.42 11.55 12.90
C GLY A 104 9.39 10.46 13.14
N SER A 105 8.84 9.88 12.08
CA SER A 105 7.89 8.77 12.21
C SER A 105 8.57 7.52 12.71
N HIS A 106 7.87 6.76 13.54
CA HIS A 106 8.31 5.43 13.94
C HIS A 106 7.98 4.42 12.86
N VAL A 107 8.79 3.36 12.75
CA VAL A 107 8.54 2.26 11.83
C VAL A 107 7.22 1.59 12.23
N PRO A 108 6.24 1.53 11.34
CA PRO A 108 4.97 0.86 11.64
C PRO A 108 5.19 -0.63 11.91
N ARG A 109 4.43 -1.17 12.87
CA ARG A 109 4.46 -2.59 13.17
C ARG A 109 3.45 -3.33 12.32
N LEU A 110 3.95 -4.16 11.42
CA LEU A 110 3.14 -5.03 10.56
C LEU A 110 3.68 -6.43 10.63
N ASP A 111 2.78 -7.41 10.80
CA ASP A 111 3.15 -8.82 10.73
C ASP A 111 3.48 -9.20 9.29
N HIS A 112 2.71 -8.67 8.34
CA HIS A 112 2.89 -8.92 6.91
C HIS A 112 2.17 -7.82 6.11
N PRO A 113 2.71 -7.34 4.98
CA PRO A 113 4.02 -7.69 4.41
C PRO A 113 5.18 -7.00 5.17
N PRO A 114 6.43 -7.47 4.98
CA PRO A 114 7.58 -6.73 5.46
C PRO A 114 7.63 -5.35 4.83
N ILE A 115 8.06 -4.34 5.58
CA ILE A 115 8.15 -2.97 5.08
C ILE A 115 9.56 -2.43 5.21
N LYS A 116 9.93 -1.56 4.27
CA LYS A 116 11.13 -0.74 4.33
C LYS A 116 10.69 0.72 4.38
N MET A 117 10.88 1.34 5.54
CA MET A 117 10.52 2.75 5.72
C MET A 117 11.67 3.66 5.33
N VAL A 118 11.34 4.71 4.56
CA VAL A 118 12.25 5.82 4.27
C VAL A 118 11.58 7.09 4.77
N GLN A 119 12.34 7.95 5.45
CA GLN A 119 11.81 9.22 5.95
C GLN A 119 12.06 10.32 4.93
N PHE A 120 11.01 11.06 4.59
CA PHE A 120 11.08 12.24 3.73
C PHE A 120 10.64 13.46 4.51
N THR A 121 11.21 14.61 4.18
CA THR A 121 10.90 15.89 4.87
C THR A 121 10.15 16.84 3.95
N GLY A 122 9.19 17.57 4.52
CA GLY A 122 8.49 18.66 3.85
C GLY A 122 7.96 18.30 2.48
N GLU A 123 8.33 19.05 1.45
CA GLU A 123 7.87 18.86 0.09
C GLU A 123 8.29 17.53 -0.52
N ALA A 124 9.45 17.00 -0.10
CA ALA A 124 9.88 15.68 -0.57
C ALA A 124 8.90 14.57 -0.19
N TYR A 125 8.17 14.75 0.92
CA TYR A 125 7.13 13.82 1.33
C TYR A 125 5.79 14.10 0.64
N THR A 126 5.36 15.36 0.56
CA THR A 126 4.01 15.74 0.10
C THR A 126 3.89 15.89 -1.42
N HIS A 127 4.99 16.20 -2.12
CA HIS A 127 4.95 16.47 -3.55
C HIS A 127 4.91 15.18 -4.38
N GLY A 128 4.09 15.19 -5.42
CA GLY A 128 4.03 14.11 -6.39
C GLY A 128 3.24 12.88 -5.96
N ILE A 129 2.44 12.99 -4.90
CA ILE A 129 1.57 11.90 -4.46
C ILE A 129 0.39 11.76 -5.42
N GLU A 130 0.17 10.55 -5.91
CA GLU A 130 -1.02 10.17 -6.67
C GLU A 130 -1.88 9.27 -5.82
N ILE A 131 -3.19 9.36 -6.00
CA ILE A 131 -4.15 8.48 -5.33
C ILE A 131 -4.66 7.47 -6.36
N HIS A 132 -4.44 6.20 -6.08
CA HIS A 132 -4.93 5.09 -6.88
C HIS A 132 -5.86 4.22 -6.04
N GLU A 133 -6.89 3.67 -6.64
CA GLU A 133 -7.81 2.79 -5.94
C GLU A 133 -7.56 1.35 -6.37
N ARG A 134 -7.36 0.45 -5.40
CA ARG A 134 -7.20 -0.98 -5.60
C ARG A 134 -7.97 -1.72 -4.51
N ASP A 135 -8.80 -2.67 -4.92
CA ASP A 135 -9.60 -3.49 -3.99
C ASP A 135 -10.44 -2.63 -3.02
N GLY A 136 -10.97 -1.50 -3.49
CA GLY A 136 -11.75 -0.58 -2.68
C GLY A 136 -10.94 0.29 -1.73
N VAL A 137 -9.61 0.24 -1.80
CA VAL A 137 -8.70 0.98 -0.93
C VAL A 137 -7.96 2.05 -1.72
N LYS A 138 -7.85 3.24 -1.15
CA LYS A 138 -7.06 4.32 -1.72
C LYS A 138 -5.60 4.12 -1.37
N LEU A 139 -4.75 3.95 -2.39
CA LEU A 139 -3.31 3.86 -2.28
C LEU A 139 -2.70 5.22 -2.57
N GLN A 140 -1.81 5.69 -1.70
CA GLN A 140 -0.96 6.82 -1.99
C GLN A 140 0.34 6.29 -2.59
N VAL A 141 0.63 6.70 -3.82
CA VAL A 141 1.82 6.26 -4.56
C VAL A 141 2.45 7.49 -5.20
N TYR A 142 3.76 7.65 -5.08
CA TYR A 142 4.43 8.71 -5.83
C TYR A 142 4.31 8.44 -7.33
N GLY A 143 4.07 9.51 -8.09
CA GLY A 143 3.97 9.45 -9.54
C GLY A 143 5.30 9.05 -10.20
N VAL A 144 5.24 8.72 -11.50
CA VAL A 144 6.40 8.22 -12.26
C VAL A 144 7.59 9.17 -12.18
N ALA A 145 7.38 10.47 -12.46
CA ALA A 145 8.46 11.46 -12.46
C ALA A 145 9.12 11.58 -11.08
N LYS A 146 8.32 11.70 -10.04
CA LYS A 146 8.80 11.78 -8.65
C LYS A 146 9.56 10.51 -8.26
N THR A 147 9.02 9.35 -8.60
CA THR A 147 9.63 8.05 -8.28
C THR A 147 10.99 7.89 -8.94
N VAL A 148 11.11 8.22 -10.24
CA VAL A 148 12.39 8.14 -10.95
C VAL A 148 13.40 9.08 -10.33
N ALA A 149 13.02 10.32 -10.04
CA ALA A 149 13.91 11.28 -9.39
C ALA A 149 14.38 10.79 -8.01
N ASP A 150 13.48 10.26 -7.21
CA ASP A 150 13.80 9.71 -5.89
C ASP A 150 14.72 8.50 -5.97
N CYS A 151 14.56 7.66 -7.00
CA CYS A 151 15.43 6.51 -7.22
C CYS A 151 16.88 6.94 -7.49
N PHE A 152 17.09 8.01 -8.25
CA PHE A 152 18.44 8.58 -8.43
C PHE A 152 18.99 9.17 -7.13
N LYS A 153 18.17 9.86 -6.38
CA LYS A 153 18.55 10.42 -5.09
C LYS A 153 18.95 9.33 -4.09
N HIS A 154 18.26 8.19 -4.14
CA HIS A 154 18.50 7.06 -3.26
C HIS A 154 19.24 5.90 -3.95
N ARG A 155 20.01 6.18 -5.01
CA ARG A 155 20.70 5.17 -5.80
C ARG A 155 21.62 4.25 -4.98
N ASN A 156 22.16 4.76 -3.87
CA ASN A 156 23.00 3.96 -2.98
C ASN A 156 22.19 2.86 -2.24
N LYS A 157 20.88 3.05 -2.09
CA LYS A 157 20.02 2.06 -1.44
C LYS A 157 19.42 1.07 -2.43
N ILE A 158 19.09 1.52 -3.64
CA ILE A 158 18.37 0.70 -4.61
C ILE A 158 19.22 0.25 -5.80
N GLY A 159 20.38 0.85 -6.00
CA GLY A 159 21.27 0.57 -7.14
C GLY A 159 21.07 1.55 -8.28
N VAL A 160 22.20 2.04 -8.84
CA VAL A 160 22.15 2.97 -9.97
C VAL A 160 21.56 2.33 -11.22
N ASP A 161 21.78 1.03 -11.42
CA ASP A 161 21.26 0.30 -12.59
C ASP A 161 19.72 0.28 -12.59
N VAL A 162 19.13 0.13 -11.41
CA VAL A 162 17.67 0.15 -11.26
C VAL A 162 17.12 1.54 -11.59
N ALA A 163 17.78 2.59 -11.14
CA ALA A 163 17.38 3.97 -11.43
C ALA A 163 17.48 4.29 -12.93
N LEU A 164 18.55 3.84 -13.59
CA LEU A 164 18.76 4.04 -15.03
C LEU A 164 17.71 3.26 -15.85
N GLU A 165 17.43 2.02 -15.50
CA GLU A 165 16.40 1.21 -16.14
C GLU A 165 15.04 1.90 -16.02
N ALA A 166 14.70 2.37 -14.82
CA ALA A 166 13.45 3.07 -14.58
C ALA A 166 13.32 4.34 -15.43
N LEU A 167 14.39 5.11 -15.55
CA LEU A 167 14.41 6.31 -16.39
C LEU A 167 14.17 5.96 -17.87
N LYS A 168 14.85 4.94 -18.38
CA LYS A 168 14.70 4.48 -19.77
C LYS A 168 13.26 4.04 -20.04
N ASP A 169 12.70 3.23 -19.16
CA ASP A 169 11.33 2.76 -19.30
C ASP A 169 10.31 3.91 -19.22
N ALA A 170 10.53 4.85 -18.31
CA ALA A 170 9.66 6.02 -18.18
C ALA A 170 9.69 6.88 -19.44
N LEU A 171 10.86 7.13 -20.01
CA LEU A 171 10.99 7.90 -21.26
C LEU A 171 10.35 7.18 -22.44
N SER A 172 10.48 5.85 -22.53
CA SER A 172 9.86 5.06 -23.59
C SER A 172 8.33 5.03 -23.49
N GLN A 173 7.79 5.20 -22.28
CA GLN A 173 6.35 5.32 -22.04
C GLN A 173 5.80 6.73 -22.26
N GLY A 174 6.63 7.66 -22.73
CA GLY A 174 6.20 9.02 -23.04
C GLY A 174 6.31 10.02 -21.89
N LEU A 175 7.00 9.66 -20.82
CA LEU A 175 7.25 10.62 -19.72
C LEU A 175 8.18 11.72 -20.20
N THR A 176 7.74 12.98 -20.03
CA THR A 176 8.59 14.16 -20.20
C THR A 176 9.01 14.63 -18.81
N LEU A 177 10.31 14.56 -18.52
CA LEU A 177 10.84 15.11 -17.28
C LEU A 177 10.93 16.63 -17.43
N PRO A 178 10.43 17.41 -16.45
CA PRO A 178 10.63 18.85 -16.44
C PRO A 178 12.13 19.16 -16.40
N PRO A 179 12.61 20.18 -17.15
CA PRO A 179 14.05 20.52 -17.18
C PRO A 179 14.67 20.78 -15.80
N GLU A 180 13.87 21.18 -14.86
CA GLU A 180 14.29 21.54 -13.49
C GLU A 180 14.66 20.33 -12.63
N ASN A 181 14.26 19.13 -13.01
CA ASN A 181 14.56 17.91 -12.26
C ASN A 181 15.85 17.22 -12.69
N VAL A 182 16.51 17.71 -13.73
CA VAL A 182 17.70 17.06 -14.32
C VAL A 182 19.01 17.61 -13.73
N VAL A 183 18.97 18.72 -13.04
CA VAL A 183 20.17 19.39 -12.59
C VAL A 183 20.15 19.64 -11.10
N HIS A 184 20.42 18.67 -10.30
CA HIS A 184 21.08 18.85 -8.99
C HIS A 184 21.31 17.46 -8.40
N SER A 185 22.38 16.86 -8.87
CA SER A 185 23.05 15.74 -8.22
C SER A 185 23.70 16.20 -6.93
#